data_76a311885c2f28aef72fde161d6737bc
#
_entry.id   76a311885c2f28aef72fde161d6737bc
#
_cell.length_a   1.000
_cell.length_b   1.000
_cell.length_c   1.000
_cell.angle_alpha   90.00
_cell.angle_beta   90.00
_cell.angle_gamma   90.00
#
_symmetry.space_group_name_H-M   'P 1'
#
loop_
_entity.id
_entity.type
_entity.pdbx_description
1 polymer ?
#
loop_
_entity_poly.entity_id
_entity_poly.type
_entity_poly.pdbx_seq_one_letter_code
_entity_poly.pdbx_strand_id
1 'polypeptide(L)'
;MVNTNNHISEELDKNLDEMEFLKANSDFLRGTIEQSLANPITGSITQDDAKLLKFHGSYMQDDRDLRDERRKQKLEPAYSFMIRVRVPGGKATPEQWIAMDDISNQYANHTIKLTTRQAFQFHGILKRNLKQSMKNINHAVLDSIAACGDVNRNTMCNPNPYQSQVHKEINDYATRISNHLLPRTNAYHEIWLDGEKVLDSSEEKEPIYGNTYLPRKFKIGIAVPPSNDIDVYSQDIGLIAIVEQDELIGFNVTIGGGMGMTHGNTETYPQLGRLIGFIPKEKVVDVCEKILTIQRDYGNRENRKNARFKYTVDRLGETWVTEELNRRLGWEIKAPRDFEFEHNGDRLGWIEGVNNWNFTLFIQNGRVKDTEDYLLKTALREIAEIHTGDFRLSPNQNLVIANVSPEKKEEIQAIIDKYKLTDGKNYTGLRRNSMACVAFPTCGLAMAESERYLPSLITKIEDLLDESGLGEEEITIRMTGCPNGCARPALAEIAFIGKAPGKYNMYLGGSFKGERLNKIYKENIDENEILESLRPLLLRYSKERLDGEHFGDFVIRAGVIAKVHDGRDFHS
;
A
#
# COMPACT_ATOMS: atom_id res chain seq x y z
N MET A 1 19.45 -23.18 -26.30
CA MET A 1 20.01 -22.39 -25.20
C MET A 1 20.49 -21.09 -25.80
N VAL A 2 19.63 -20.08 -25.80
CA VAL A 2 19.98 -18.73 -26.26
C VAL A 2 20.37 -17.96 -25.02
N ASN A 3 21.61 -17.50 -25.00
CA ASN A 3 22.22 -16.76 -23.91
C ASN A 3 21.67 -15.32 -23.95
N THR A 4 20.64 -14.98 -23.14
CA THR A 4 19.94 -13.69 -23.17
C THR A 4 20.58 -12.62 -22.27
N ASN A 5 21.79 -12.83 -21.78
CA ASN A 5 22.39 -11.96 -20.77
C ASN A 5 23.40 -10.91 -21.27
N ASN A 6 23.55 -10.68 -22.58
CA ASN A 6 24.62 -9.79 -23.06
C ASN A 6 24.27 -8.80 -24.18
N HIS A 7 23.04 -8.37 -24.37
CA HIS A 7 22.74 -7.42 -25.45
C HIS A 7 21.77 -6.28 -25.09
N ILE A 8 21.98 -5.56 -23.98
CA ILE A 8 21.25 -4.31 -23.75
C ILE A 8 22.19 -3.08 -23.86
N SER A 9 23.48 -3.26 -24.11
CA SER A 9 24.42 -2.13 -24.20
C SER A 9 24.63 -1.57 -25.62
N GLU A 10 24.10 -2.15 -26.68
CA GLU A 10 24.46 -1.69 -28.02
C GLU A 10 23.38 -1.03 -28.87
N GLU A 11 22.09 -1.22 -28.59
CA GLU A 11 21.00 -0.39 -29.15
C GLU A 11 19.75 -0.54 -28.31
N LEU A 12 19.63 0.27 -27.22
CA LEU A 12 18.33 0.49 -26.60
C LEU A 12 17.41 1.04 -27.69
N ASP A 13 16.33 0.32 -27.99
CA ASP A 13 15.34 0.72 -28.98
C ASP A 13 14.88 2.16 -28.69
N LYS A 14 14.97 3.05 -29.69
CA LYS A 14 14.64 4.48 -29.58
C LYS A 14 13.20 4.74 -29.11
N ASN A 15 12.36 3.71 -29.08
CA ASN A 15 10.96 3.77 -28.64
C ASN A 15 10.78 3.56 -27.13
N LEU A 16 11.83 3.21 -26.37
CA LEU A 16 11.70 2.97 -24.93
C LEU A 16 11.41 4.27 -24.15
N ASP A 17 10.66 4.13 -23.05
CA ASP A 17 10.43 5.23 -22.10
C ASP A 17 11.75 5.74 -21.49
N GLU A 18 11.87 7.05 -21.27
CA GLU A 18 13.06 7.68 -20.70
C GLU A 18 13.55 7.03 -19.39
N MET A 19 12.62 6.44 -18.63
CA MET A 19 12.96 5.78 -17.38
C MET A 19 13.75 4.49 -17.60
N GLU A 20 13.59 3.82 -18.75
CA GLU A 20 14.36 2.61 -19.09
C GLU A 20 15.82 2.97 -19.36
N PHE A 21 16.08 4.06 -20.08
CA PHE A 21 17.43 4.58 -20.28
C PHE A 21 18.07 5.03 -18.97
N LEU A 22 17.31 5.73 -18.11
CA LEU A 22 17.82 6.16 -16.82
C LEU A 22 18.24 4.96 -15.96
N LYS A 23 17.41 3.91 -15.88
CA LYS A 23 17.74 2.69 -15.12
C LYS A 23 18.96 1.98 -15.68
N ALA A 24 19.02 1.81 -17.00
CA ALA A 24 20.16 1.14 -17.67
C ALA A 24 21.50 1.86 -17.43
N ASN A 25 21.48 3.19 -17.39
CA ASN A 25 22.68 4.02 -17.22
C ASN A 25 22.94 4.43 -15.75
N SER A 26 22.18 3.92 -14.81
CA SER A 26 22.25 4.35 -13.40
C SER A 26 23.37 3.72 -12.59
N ASP A 27 24.18 2.84 -13.18
CA ASP A 27 25.14 2.03 -12.45
C ASP A 27 24.48 1.34 -11.23
N PHE A 28 23.54 0.43 -11.55
CA PHE A 28 22.75 -0.31 -10.53
C PHE A 28 22.11 0.59 -9.47
N LEU A 29 21.42 1.64 -9.90
CA LEU A 29 20.68 2.60 -9.08
C LEU A 29 21.54 3.60 -8.28
N ARG A 30 22.82 3.72 -8.55
CA ARG A 30 23.68 4.75 -7.93
C ARG A 30 23.36 6.14 -8.45
N GLY A 31 23.31 6.29 -9.78
CA GLY A 31 23.19 7.60 -10.40
C GLY A 31 24.25 8.58 -9.90
N THR A 32 23.82 9.82 -9.66
CA THR A 32 24.62 10.87 -9.01
C THR A 32 24.05 11.24 -7.65
N ILE A 33 23.37 10.30 -6.97
CA ILE A 33 22.66 10.54 -5.70
C ILE A 33 23.63 11.10 -4.65
N GLU A 34 24.82 10.53 -4.51
CA GLU A 34 25.81 10.97 -3.53
C GLU A 34 26.21 12.43 -3.73
N GLN A 35 26.49 12.82 -5.01
CA GLN A 35 26.84 14.20 -5.37
C GLN A 35 25.67 15.15 -5.14
N SER A 36 24.44 14.72 -5.48
CA SER A 36 23.22 15.51 -5.24
C SER A 36 22.98 15.75 -3.73
N LEU A 37 23.24 14.76 -2.90
CA LEU A 37 23.11 14.88 -1.44
C LEU A 37 24.18 15.79 -0.83
N ALA A 38 25.40 15.76 -1.38
CA ALA A 38 26.53 16.58 -0.91
C ALA A 38 26.40 18.07 -1.30
N ASN A 39 25.55 18.43 -2.26
CA ASN A 39 25.35 19.82 -2.69
C ASN A 39 24.65 20.65 -1.61
N PRO A 40 25.29 21.66 -1.00
CA PRO A 40 24.71 22.45 0.09
C PRO A 40 23.84 23.61 -0.40
N ILE A 41 23.82 23.93 -1.71
CA ILE A 41 23.24 25.17 -2.25
C ILE A 41 21.70 25.12 -2.25
N THR A 42 21.13 23.93 -2.48
CA THR A 42 19.69 23.74 -2.59
C THR A 42 19.21 22.61 -1.68
N GLY A 43 17.97 22.68 -1.21
CA GLY A 43 17.29 21.59 -0.50
C GLY A 43 16.85 20.43 -1.41
N SER A 44 16.95 20.59 -2.74
CA SER A 44 16.57 19.57 -3.74
C SER A 44 17.74 18.67 -4.14
N ILE A 45 17.43 17.68 -4.96
CA ILE A 45 18.37 16.84 -5.75
C ILE A 45 17.99 16.93 -7.22
N THR A 46 18.83 16.39 -8.12
CA THR A 46 18.50 16.38 -9.56
C THR A 46 17.23 15.56 -9.83
N GLN A 47 16.55 15.81 -10.95
CA GLN A 47 15.32 15.10 -11.30
C GLN A 47 15.57 13.60 -11.55
N ASP A 48 16.72 13.26 -12.13
CA ASP A 48 17.07 11.87 -12.39
C ASP A 48 17.41 11.13 -11.08
N ASP A 49 18.18 11.76 -10.19
CA ASP A 49 18.42 11.21 -8.86
C ASP A 49 17.11 11.09 -8.06
N ALA A 50 16.16 12.02 -8.20
CA ALA A 50 14.85 11.93 -7.58
C ALA A 50 14.02 10.75 -8.12
N LYS A 51 14.22 10.35 -9.39
CA LYS A 51 13.61 9.13 -9.95
C LYS A 51 14.29 7.86 -9.38
N LEU A 52 15.63 7.84 -9.31
CA LEU A 52 16.40 6.70 -8.77
C LEU A 52 16.24 6.54 -7.26
N LEU A 53 16.18 7.63 -6.52
CA LEU A 53 15.99 7.65 -5.07
C LEU A 53 14.72 6.86 -4.62
N LYS A 54 13.74 6.74 -5.50
CA LYS A 54 12.54 5.93 -5.24
C LYS A 54 12.87 4.47 -4.97
N PHE A 55 13.86 3.90 -5.65
CA PHE A 55 14.29 2.51 -5.41
C PHE A 55 14.92 2.33 -4.04
N HIS A 56 15.51 3.38 -3.49
CA HIS A 56 16.05 3.45 -2.13
C HIS A 56 14.98 3.75 -1.07
N GLY A 57 13.71 3.84 -1.46
CA GLY A 57 12.57 4.04 -0.56
C GLY A 57 12.24 5.48 -0.21
N SER A 58 12.83 6.47 -0.89
CA SER A 58 12.58 7.87 -0.60
C SER A 58 12.02 8.63 -1.81
N TYR A 59 11.29 9.70 -1.51
CA TYR A 59 10.74 10.64 -2.50
C TYR A 59 11.12 12.06 -2.10
N MET A 60 11.66 12.82 -3.05
CA MET A 60 11.73 14.27 -2.92
C MET A 60 10.32 14.86 -3.00
N GLN A 61 9.97 15.69 -2.06
CA GLN A 61 8.69 16.36 -1.91
C GLN A 61 8.91 17.83 -1.57
N ASP A 62 7.85 18.61 -1.55
CA ASP A 62 7.84 19.96 -0.98
C ASP A 62 6.51 20.20 -0.27
N ASP A 63 6.50 21.16 0.64
CA ASP A 63 5.27 21.58 1.29
C ASP A 63 4.46 22.47 0.35
N ARG A 64 3.34 21.94 -0.12
CA ARG A 64 2.49 22.60 -1.13
C ARG A 64 1.66 23.74 -0.55
N ASP A 65 1.39 23.74 0.74
CA ASP A 65 0.69 24.84 1.41
C ASP A 65 1.58 26.09 1.44
N LEU A 66 2.91 25.91 1.45
CA LEU A 66 3.88 27.01 1.47
C LEU A 66 4.33 27.50 0.09
N ARG A 67 3.94 26.81 -1.01
CA ARG A 67 4.47 27.12 -2.35
C ARG A 67 4.25 28.56 -2.79
N ASP A 68 3.02 29.06 -2.65
CA ASP A 68 2.67 30.39 -3.13
C ASP A 68 3.36 31.50 -2.33
N GLU A 69 3.46 31.34 -1.01
CA GLU A 69 4.15 32.28 -0.16
C GLU A 69 5.65 32.32 -0.49
N ARG A 70 6.30 31.17 -0.58
CA ARG A 70 7.72 31.07 -0.94
C ARG A 70 8.01 31.63 -2.34
N ARG A 71 7.12 31.38 -3.30
CA ARG A 71 7.24 31.94 -4.67
C ARG A 71 7.18 33.47 -4.67
N LYS A 72 6.26 34.07 -3.89
CA LYS A 72 6.20 35.53 -3.70
C LYS A 72 7.49 36.10 -3.13
N GLN A 73 8.10 35.37 -2.20
CA GLN A 73 9.38 35.73 -1.57
C GLN A 73 10.60 35.39 -2.42
N LYS A 74 10.45 34.83 -3.62
CA LYS A 74 11.53 34.34 -4.51
C LYS A 74 12.44 33.31 -3.86
N LEU A 75 11.90 32.51 -2.93
CA LEU A 75 12.58 31.37 -2.28
C LEU A 75 12.32 30.08 -3.07
N GLU A 76 13.24 29.12 -2.98
CA GLU A 76 13.00 27.77 -3.49
C GLU A 76 11.81 27.11 -2.76
N PRO A 77 11.12 26.12 -3.35
CA PRO A 77 10.12 25.33 -2.64
C PRO A 77 10.64 24.79 -1.30
N ALA A 78 9.74 24.59 -0.33
CA ALA A 78 10.11 24.00 0.95
C ALA A 78 10.38 22.49 0.76
N TYR A 79 11.53 22.17 0.14
CA TYR A 79 11.91 20.79 -0.16
C TYR A 79 12.11 19.97 1.10
N SER A 80 11.56 18.77 1.05
CA SER A 80 11.73 17.73 2.07
C SER A 80 11.70 16.36 1.42
N PHE A 81 11.96 15.33 2.20
CA PHE A 81 11.94 13.94 1.73
C PHE A 81 10.97 13.11 2.56
N MET A 82 10.29 12.22 1.88
CA MET A 82 9.56 11.13 2.49
C MET A 82 10.44 9.89 2.47
N ILE A 83 10.53 9.17 3.58
CA ILE A 83 11.10 7.82 3.62
C ILE A 83 9.98 6.83 3.91
N ARG A 84 9.96 5.73 3.17
CA ARG A 84 9.11 4.57 3.45
C ARG A 84 9.99 3.42 3.90
N VAL A 85 9.67 2.88 5.06
CA VAL A 85 10.38 1.73 5.65
C VAL A 85 9.68 0.45 5.23
N ARG A 86 10.42 -0.52 4.72
CA ARG A 86 9.89 -1.83 4.37
C ARG A 86 9.70 -2.66 5.63
N VAL A 87 8.52 -3.21 5.80
CA VAL A 87 8.13 -4.05 6.96
C VAL A 87 7.36 -5.25 6.40
N PRO A 88 8.03 -6.35 6.04
CA PRO A 88 7.39 -7.52 5.46
C PRO A 88 6.28 -8.06 6.37
N GLY A 89 5.08 -8.28 5.79
CA GLY A 89 3.91 -8.70 6.55
C GLY A 89 3.44 -7.71 7.62
N GLY A 90 4.01 -6.51 7.66
CA GLY A 90 3.66 -5.47 8.63
C GLY A 90 4.15 -5.70 10.06
N LYS A 91 4.99 -6.71 10.32
CA LYS A 91 5.44 -7.08 11.66
C LYS A 91 6.69 -6.31 12.09
N ALA A 92 6.63 -5.63 13.23
CA ALA A 92 7.74 -4.89 13.85
C ALA A 92 7.87 -5.26 15.33
N THR A 93 9.12 -5.24 15.86
CA THR A 93 9.34 -5.42 17.30
C THR A 93 9.10 -4.12 18.08
N PRO A 94 8.94 -4.18 19.41
CA PRO A 94 8.87 -2.99 20.25
C PRO A 94 10.08 -2.06 20.10
N GLU A 95 11.29 -2.61 20.01
CA GLU A 95 12.52 -1.84 19.81
C GLU A 95 12.51 -1.13 18.45
N GLN A 96 12.01 -1.80 17.41
CA GLN A 96 11.83 -1.18 16.09
C GLN A 96 10.81 -0.04 16.15
N TRP A 97 9.71 -0.21 16.89
CA TRP A 97 8.74 0.87 17.10
C TRP A 97 9.38 2.09 17.77
N ILE A 98 10.13 1.89 18.87
CA ILE A 98 10.86 2.96 19.57
C ILE A 98 11.85 3.66 18.63
N ALA A 99 12.61 2.91 17.84
CA ALA A 99 13.52 3.49 16.86
C ALA A 99 12.79 4.34 15.79
N MET A 100 11.62 3.88 15.29
CA MET A 100 10.80 4.67 14.36
C MET A 100 10.24 5.94 15.02
N ASP A 101 9.86 5.86 16.28
CA ASP A 101 9.45 7.02 17.07
C ASP A 101 10.58 8.05 17.22
N ASP A 102 11.79 7.61 17.59
CA ASP A 102 12.97 8.46 17.70
C ASP A 102 13.34 9.14 16.37
N ILE A 103 13.31 8.41 15.25
CA ILE A 103 13.55 8.97 13.92
C ILE A 103 12.50 10.03 13.58
N SER A 104 11.23 9.77 13.91
CA SER A 104 10.15 10.72 13.67
C SER A 104 10.36 12.04 14.41
N ASN A 105 10.86 11.98 15.64
CA ASN A 105 11.12 13.13 16.50
C ASN A 105 12.38 13.92 16.10
N GLN A 106 13.45 13.21 15.72
CA GLN A 106 14.74 13.84 15.45
C GLN A 106 14.86 14.39 14.03
N TYR A 107 14.27 13.73 13.04
CA TYR A 107 14.56 14.01 11.63
C TYR A 107 13.34 14.30 10.78
N ALA A 108 12.15 13.90 11.20
CA ALA A 108 10.91 14.08 10.44
C ALA A 108 9.99 15.15 11.06
N ASN A 109 8.73 15.16 10.71
CA ASN A 109 7.73 16.13 11.18
C ASN A 109 7.02 15.68 12.46
N HIS A 110 7.67 14.93 13.34
CA HIS A 110 7.16 14.41 14.62
C HIS A 110 5.96 13.46 14.50
N THR A 111 5.68 12.94 13.31
CA THR A 111 4.59 11.98 13.10
C THR A 111 5.07 10.72 12.40
N ILE A 112 4.37 9.61 12.62
CA ILE A 112 4.55 8.36 11.88
C ILE A 112 3.29 8.10 11.07
N LYS A 113 3.44 7.71 9.81
CA LYS A 113 2.32 7.27 8.98
C LYS A 113 2.35 5.76 8.82
N LEU A 114 1.30 5.07 9.27
CA LEU A 114 1.03 3.68 8.91
C LEU A 114 0.37 3.67 7.54
N THR A 115 0.96 2.95 6.59
CA THR A 115 0.50 3.00 5.20
C THR A 115 -0.46 1.86 4.89
N THR A 116 -1.26 2.04 3.85
CA THR A 116 -2.12 0.99 3.27
C THR A 116 -1.34 -0.22 2.71
N ARG A 117 -0.01 -0.24 2.91
CA ARG A 117 0.86 -1.34 2.50
C ARG A 117 1.75 -1.82 3.66
N GLN A 118 1.25 -1.73 4.88
CA GLN A 118 1.91 -2.23 6.08
C GLN A 118 3.36 -1.76 6.20
N ALA A 119 3.61 -0.48 6.01
CA ALA A 119 4.92 0.12 6.05
C ALA A 119 4.89 1.39 6.89
N PHE A 120 5.97 1.71 7.60
CA PHE A 120 6.13 3.03 8.20
C PHE A 120 6.49 4.05 7.12
N GLN A 121 6.04 5.28 7.31
CA GLN A 121 6.39 6.37 6.41
C GLN A 121 6.60 7.66 7.19
N PHE A 122 7.71 8.33 6.89
CA PHE A 122 8.10 9.61 7.47
C PHE A 122 7.97 10.72 6.43
N HIS A 123 7.66 11.92 6.89
CA HIS A 123 7.55 13.11 6.06
C HIS A 123 8.35 14.26 6.67
N GLY A 124 8.71 15.25 5.85
CA GLY A 124 9.38 16.45 6.32
C GLY A 124 10.88 16.29 6.61
N ILE A 125 11.50 15.17 6.19
CA ILE A 125 12.93 14.95 6.39
C ILE A 125 13.71 15.91 5.48
N LEU A 126 14.62 16.71 6.06
CA LEU A 126 15.47 17.58 5.28
C LEU A 126 16.61 16.80 4.62
N LYS A 127 17.07 17.26 3.46
CA LYS A 127 18.15 16.59 2.69
C LYS A 127 19.37 16.25 3.55
N ARG A 128 19.83 17.17 4.41
CA ARG A 128 20.97 16.96 5.32
C ARG A 128 20.79 15.81 6.33
N ASN A 129 19.54 15.46 6.64
CA ASN A 129 19.19 14.43 7.61
C ASN A 129 18.90 13.07 6.94
N LEU A 130 18.79 13.03 5.61
CA LEU A 130 18.31 11.85 4.87
C LEU A 130 19.22 10.64 5.11
N LYS A 131 20.54 10.82 4.97
CA LYS A 131 21.52 9.74 5.19
C LYS A 131 21.48 9.21 6.63
N GLN A 132 21.42 10.09 7.63
CA GLN A 132 21.36 9.67 9.03
C GLN A 132 20.04 8.94 9.35
N SER A 133 18.94 9.39 8.79
CA SER A 133 17.64 8.70 8.93
C SER A 133 17.69 7.27 8.37
N MET A 134 18.31 7.09 7.18
CA MET A 134 18.49 5.77 6.57
C MET A 134 19.39 4.87 7.43
N LYS A 135 20.48 5.40 7.98
CA LYS A 135 21.35 4.66 8.90
C LYS A 135 20.59 4.19 10.14
N ASN A 136 19.80 5.07 10.76
CA ASN A 136 19.06 4.74 11.96
C ASN A 136 17.98 3.68 11.69
N ILE A 137 17.33 3.71 10.53
CA ILE A 137 16.42 2.65 10.09
C ILE A 137 17.15 1.30 10.00
N ASN A 138 18.35 1.29 9.42
CA ASN A 138 19.13 0.05 9.29
C ASN A 138 19.67 -0.45 10.64
N HIS A 139 20.05 0.46 11.56
CA HIS A 139 20.43 0.07 12.93
C HIS A 139 19.28 -0.62 13.68
N ALA A 140 18.03 -0.27 13.35
CA ALA A 140 16.85 -0.95 13.87
C ALA A 140 16.53 -2.29 13.15
N VAL A 141 17.45 -2.79 12.31
CA VAL A 141 17.26 -4.02 11.53
C VAL A 141 16.04 -3.94 10.61
N LEU A 142 15.76 -2.74 10.11
CA LEU A 142 14.79 -2.45 9.06
C LEU A 142 15.52 -1.81 7.87
N ASP A 143 14.87 -1.70 6.74
CA ASP A 143 15.41 -1.04 5.56
C ASP A 143 14.34 -0.24 4.81
N SER A 144 14.78 0.55 3.85
CA SER A 144 13.91 1.29 2.94
C SER A 144 14.07 0.86 1.47
N ILE A 145 15.04 -0.03 1.18
CA ILE A 145 15.25 -0.53 -0.19
C ILE A 145 13.99 -1.22 -0.70
N ALA A 146 13.65 -1.01 -1.96
CA ALA A 146 12.46 -1.58 -2.61
C ALA A 146 11.11 -1.20 -1.96
N ALA A 147 11.07 -0.38 -0.91
CA ALA A 147 9.81 0.17 -0.41
C ALA A 147 9.10 1.06 -1.45
N CYS A 148 9.85 1.53 -2.45
CA CYS A 148 9.40 2.30 -3.61
C CYS A 148 10.15 1.83 -4.89
N GLY A 149 9.96 2.47 -6.06
CA GLY A 149 10.66 2.13 -7.32
C GLY A 149 9.94 1.09 -8.18
N ASP A 150 10.56 0.72 -9.29
CA ASP A 150 10.06 -0.26 -10.25
C ASP A 150 10.62 -1.66 -9.94
N VAL A 151 10.25 -2.15 -8.79
CA VAL A 151 10.65 -3.42 -8.17
C VAL A 151 9.45 -4.01 -7.43
N ASN A 152 9.59 -5.23 -6.90
CA ASN A 152 8.63 -5.73 -5.92
C ASN A 152 8.63 -4.85 -4.66
N ARG A 153 7.45 -4.48 -4.20
CA ARG A 153 7.23 -3.65 -3.01
C ARG A 153 7.11 -4.52 -1.77
N ASN A 154 6.96 -3.87 -0.62
CA ASN A 154 6.67 -4.59 0.63
C ASN A 154 5.57 -5.63 0.41
N THR A 155 5.82 -6.89 0.73
CA THR A 155 4.82 -7.96 0.66
C THR A 155 3.89 -7.85 1.85
N MET A 156 2.59 -7.85 1.59
CA MET A 156 1.56 -7.75 2.63
C MET A 156 1.01 -9.11 3.00
N CYS A 157 0.51 -9.24 4.22
CA CYS A 157 -0.35 -10.34 4.61
C CYS A 157 -1.36 -9.89 5.67
N ASN A 158 -2.35 -10.74 5.94
CA ASN A 158 -3.31 -10.51 7.02
C ASN A 158 -2.58 -10.33 8.36
N PRO A 159 -2.79 -9.23 9.10
CA PRO A 159 -2.08 -8.94 10.34
C PRO A 159 -2.65 -9.67 11.55
N ASN A 160 -3.83 -10.28 11.45
CA ASN A 160 -4.53 -10.86 12.59
C ASN A 160 -3.83 -12.11 13.11
N PRO A 161 -3.31 -12.08 14.35
CA PRO A 161 -2.55 -13.21 14.90
C PRO A 161 -3.40 -14.26 15.64
N TYR A 162 -4.69 -13.98 15.84
CA TYR A 162 -5.58 -14.83 16.65
C TYR A 162 -5.87 -16.20 16.05
N GLN A 163 -5.64 -16.37 14.77
CA GLN A 163 -5.85 -17.64 14.07
C GLN A 163 -4.59 -18.50 14.07
N SER A 164 -3.80 -18.42 15.17
CA SER A 164 -2.86 -19.46 15.44
C SER A 164 -1.63 -19.58 14.54
N GLN A 165 -1.18 -20.83 14.35
CA GLN A 165 0.00 -21.22 13.60
C GLN A 165 -0.07 -20.83 12.12
N VAL A 166 -1.25 -20.85 11.50
CA VAL A 166 -1.46 -20.47 10.10
C VAL A 166 -1.01 -19.01 9.86
N HIS A 167 -1.44 -18.05 10.70
CA HIS A 167 -1.06 -16.65 10.53
C HIS A 167 0.42 -16.40 10.77
N LYS A 168 1.05 -17.16 11.66
CA LYS A 168 2.50 -17.13 11.85
C LYS A 168 3.21 -17.61 10.59
N GLU A 169 2.80 -18.73 10.04
CA GLU A 169 3.35 -19.28 8.80
C GLU A 169 3.16 -18.35 7.60
N ILE A 170 1.99 -17.69 7.48
CA ILE A 170 1.70 -16.69 6.46
C ILE A 170 2.65 -15.48 6.57
N ASN A 171 2.91 -14.98 7.77
CA ASN A 171 3.86 -13.88 7.99
C ASN A 171 5.29 -14.29 7.61
N ASP A 172 5.69 -15.52 7.91
CA ASP A 172 6.99 -16.07 7.51
C ASP A 172 7.11 -16.16 5.98
N TYR A 173 6.06 -16.58 5.27
CA TYR A 173 6.03 -16.55 3.80
C TYR A 173 6.09 -15.13 3.24
N ALA A 174 5.35 -14.17 3.80
CA ALA A 174 5.42 -12.78 3.38
C ALA A 174 6.84 -12.23 3.51
N THR A 175 7.52 -12.57 4.61
CA THR A 175 8.93 -12.18 4.86
C THR A 175 9.88 -12.84 3.87
N ARG A 176 9.75 -14.14 3.64
CA ARG A 176 10.58 -14.90 2.68
C ARG A 176 10.43 -14.36 1.26
N ILE A 177 9.19 -14.13 0.79
CA ILE A 177 8.92 -13.56 -0.53
C ILE A 177 9.53 -12.16 -0.64
N SER A 178 9.31 -11.30 0.37
CA SER A 178 9.81 -9.93 0.37
C SER A 178 11.33 -9.88 0.31
N ASN A 179 12.04 -10.71 1.09
CA ASN A 179 13.49 -10.73 1.13
C ASN A 179 14.10 -11.38 -0.12
N HIS A 180 13.47 -12.44 -0.65
CA HIS A 180 13.92 -13.10 -1.86
C HIS A 180 13.90 -12.16 -3.07
N LEU A 181 12.84 -11.33 -3.16
CA LEU A 181 12.63 -10.41 -4.28
C LEU A 181 13.22 -9.00 -4.04
N LEU A 182 14.19 -8.85 -3.14
CA LEU A 182 14.96 -7.61 -3.02
C LEU A 182 15.93 -7.46 -4.21
N PRO A 183 16.13 -6.23 -4.70
CA PRO A 183 17.26 -5.92 -5.58
C PRO A 183 18.60 -6.31 -4.93
N ARG A 184 19.52 -6.78 -5.72
CA ARG A 184 20.87 -7.21 -5.27
C ARG A 184 21.92 -6.11 -5.45
N THR A 185 21.50 -4.88 -5.71
CA THR A 185 22.40 -3.74 -5.86
C THR A 185 23.14 -3.42 -4.55
N ASN A 186 24.45 -3.12 -4.68
CA ASN A 186 25.26 -2.61 -3.59
C ASN A 186 25.06 -1.09 -3.33
N ALA A 187 24.42 -0.37 -4.28
CA ALA A 187 24.24 1.08 -4.19
C ALA A 187 23.58 1.55 -2.91
N TYR A 188 22.62 0.79 -2.39
CA TYR A 188 21.98 1.13 -1.10
C TYR A 188 22.97 1.12 0.05
N HIS A 189 23.82 0.09 0.13
CA HIS A 189 24.85 -0.04 1.17
C HIS A 189 25.93 1.04 1.04
N GLU A 190 26.40 1.30 -0.18
CA GLU A 190 27.43 2.31 -0.46
C GLU A 190 26.96 3.73 -0.11
N ILE A 191 25.80 4.14 -0.60
CA ILE A 191 25.29 5.52 -0.45
C ILE A 191 24.87 5.80 1.00
N TRP A 192 24.17 4.87 1.63
CA TRP A 192 23.50 5.16 2.90
C TRP A 192 24.26 4.66 4.13
N LEU A 193 25.02 3.56 4.01
CA LEU A 193 25.62 2.89 5.14
C LEU A 193 27.16 3.02 5.19
N ASP A 194 27.74 3.90 4.36
CA ASP A 194 29.19 4.09 4.21
C ASP A 194 29.94 2.78 3.87
N GLY A 195 29.31 1.91 3.10
CA GLY A 195 29.97 0.72 2.59
C GLY A 195 31.09 1.07 1.60
N GLU A 196 32.08 0.20 1.48
CA GLU A 196 33.11 0.36 0.48
C GLU A 196 32.51 0.27 -0.93
N LYS A 197 32.89 1.20 -1.80
CA LYS A 197 32.48 1.17 -3.19
C LYS A 197 33.10 -0.02 -3.89
N VAL A 198 32.29 -0.82 -4.56
CA VAL A 198 32.80 -1.88 -5.46
C VAL A 198 33.58 -1.19 -6.57
N LEU A 199 34.89 -1.43 -6.64
CA LEU A 199 35.82 -0.77 -7.57
C LEU A 199 35.48 -1.08 -9.04
N ASP A 200 34.83 -2.21 -9.30
CA ASP A 200 34.41 -2.63 -10.64
C ASP A 200 32.95 -3.09 -10.61
N SER A 201 32.06 -2.22 -11.05
CA SER A 201 30.63 -2.54 -11.19
C SER A 201 30.34 -3.60 -12.27
N SER A 202 31.33 -3.96 -13.10
CA SER A 202 31.20 -5.02 -14.11
C SER A 202 30.99 -6.42 -13.50
N GLU A 203 31.37 -6.61 -12.24
CA GLU A 203 31.13 -7.84 -11.48
C GLU A 203 29.78 -7.84 -10.74
N GLU A 204 29.13 -6.69 -10.59
CA GLU A 204 27.84 -6.59 -9.91
C GLU A 204 26.74 -7.24 -10.75
N LYS A 205 25.93 -8.09 -10.13
CA LYS A 205 24.88 -8.85 -10.80
C LYS A 205 23.53 -8.59 -10.14
N GLU A 206 22.54 -8.31 -10.97
CA GLU A 206 21.14 -8.22 -10.58
C GLU A 206 20.34 -9.40 -11.18
N PRO A 207 20.36 -10.58 -10.53
CA PRO A 207 19.94 -11.84 -11.16
C PRO A 207 18.44 -11.91 -11.44
N ILE A 208 17.61 -11.25 -10.61
CA ILE A 208 16.15 -11.30 -10.77
C ILE A 208 15.69 -10.21 -11.74
N TYR A 209 16.19 -8.99 -11.57
CA TYR A 209 15.68 -7.83 -12.28
C TYR A 209 16.42 -7.44 -13.54
N GLY A 210 17.71 -7.78 -13.64
CA GLY A 210 18.59 -7.23 -14.68
C GLY A 210 18.80 -5.72 -14.51
N ASN A 211 19.54 -5.10 -15.44
CA ASN A 211 19.96 -3.69 -15.35
C ASN A 211 18.83 -2.68 -15.47
N THR A 212 17.70 -3.07 -16.07
CA THR A 212 16.55 -2.16 -16.30
C THR A 212 15.43 -2.35 -15.28
N TYR A 213 15.58 -3.28 -14.34
CA TYR A 213 14.56 -3.59 -13.34
C TYR A 213 13.20 -3.91 -13.99
N LEU A 214 12.09 -3.66 -13.28
CA LEU A 214 10.76 -3.86 -13.86
C LEU A 214 10.32 -2.63 -14.67
N PRO A 215 9.41 -2.80 -15.64
CA PRO A 215 8.77 -1.66 -16.32
C PRO A 215 8.01 -0.75 -15.36
N ARG A 216 7.47 -1.31 -14.26
CA ARG A 216 6.69 -0.58 -13.26
C ARG A 216 6.72 -1.31 -11.91
N LYS A 217 6.32 -0.59 -10.83
CA LYS A 217 6.13 -1.17 -9.48
C LYS A 217 5.33 -2.47 -9.52
N PHE A 218 5.70 -3.42 -8.67
CA PHE A 218 5.06 -4.72 -8.51
C PHE A 218 4.64 -4.94 -7.06
N LYS A 219 3.52 -5.62 -6.82
CA LYS A 219 2.93 -5.76 -5.50
C LYS A 219 2.44 -7.17 -5.27
N ILE A 220 2.76 -7.74 -4.11
CA ILE A 220 2.32 -9.06 -3.66
C ILE A 220 1.59 -8.94 -2.33
N GLY A 221 0.51 -9.69 -2.15
CA GLY A 221 -0.23 -9.76 -0.90
C GLY A 221 -0.85 -11.13 -0.66
N ILE A 222 -0.94 -11.54 0.61
CA ILE A 222 -1.45 -12.84 1.05
C ILE A 222 -2.68 -12.60 1.91
N ALA A 223 -3.85 -13.04 1.44
CA ALA A 223 -5.10 -13.06 2.21
C ALA A 223 -5.32 -14.41 2.87
N VAL A 224 -5.95 -14.40 4.04
CA VAL A 224 -6.36 -15.62 4.75
C VAL A 224 -7.88 -15.58 4.91
N PRO A 225 -8.64 -16.38 4.14
CA PRO A 225 -10.08 -16.46 4.31
C PRO A 225 -10.47 -16.77 5.77
N PRO A 226 -11.60 -16.25 6.26
CA PRO A 226 -12.66 -15.54 5.54
C PRO A 226 -12.42 -14.03 5.36
N SER A 227 -11.23 -13.50 5.71
CA SER A 227 -10.93 -12.07 5.63
C SER A 227 -10.17 -11.70 4.36
N ASN A 228 -10.64 -10.66 3.65
CA ASN A 228 -9.93 -10.01 2.55
C ASN A 228 -9.40 -8.62 2.94
N ASP A 229 -8.89 -8.47 4.15
CA ASP A 229 -8.42 -7.20 4.71
C ASP A 229 -7.26 -6.56 3.93
N ILE A 230 -6.53 -7.34 3.14
CA ILE A 230 -5.46 -6.83 2.26
C ILE A 230 -5.94 -6.41 0.86
N ASP A 231 -7.21 -6.57 0.52
CA ASP A 231 -7.74 -6.40 -0.84
C ASP A 231 -6.90 -7.20 -1.86
N VAL A 232 -6.88 -8.52 -1.73
CA VAL A 232 -6.00 -9.44 -2.47
C VAL A 232 -6.08 -9.25 -3.98
N TYR A 233 -7.26 -8.97 -4.51
CA TYR A 233 -7.47 -8.74 -5.93
C TYR A 233 -6.89 -7.42 -6.46
N SER A 234 -6.40 -6.53 -5.57
CA SER A 234 -5.71 -5.29 -5.94
C SER A 234 -4.20 -5.47 -6.20
N GLN A 235 -3.68 -6.67 -6.00
CA GLN A 235 -2.25 -6.97 -6.09
C GLN A 235 -1.86 -7.45 -7.48
N ASP A 236 -0.60 -7.20 -7.88
CA ASP A 236 -0.05 -7.77 -9.12
C ASP A 236 0.02 -9.31 -9.02
N ILE A 237 0.36 -9.83 -7.81
CA ILE A 237 0.12 -11.22 -7.38
C ILE A 237 -0.68 -11.21 -6.10
N GLY A 238 -1.86 -11.81 -6.11
CA GLY A 238 -2.63 -12.12 -4.91
C GLY A 238 -2.50 -13.59 -4.57
N LEU A 239 -2.19 -13.88 -3.32
CA LEU A 239 -2.11 -15.23 -2.77
C LEU A 239 -3.26 -15.40 -1.77
N ILE A 240 -4.11 -16.39 -1.98
CA ILE A 240 -5.24 -16.70 -1.11
C ILE A 240 -4.92 -18.02 -0.41
N ALA A 241 -4.71 -17.97 0.90
CA ALA A 241 -4.34 -19.12 1.68
C ALA A 241 -5.45 -20.18 1.66
N ILE A 242 -5.08 -21.41 1.40
CA ILE A 242 -5.97 -22.58 1.50
C ILE A 242 -5.56 -23.40 2.73
N VAL A 243 -6.50 -23.52 3.66
CA VAL A 243 -6.30 -24.16 4.95
C VAL A 243 -7.22 -25.38 5.03
N GLU A 244 -6.66 -26.54 5.34
CA GLU A 244 -7.39 -27.78 5.56
C GLU A 244 -6.96 -28.36 6.91
N GLN A 245 -7.91 -28.74 7.75
CA GLN A 245 -7.65 -29.30 9.08
C GLN A 245 -6.68 -28.44 9.94
N ASP A 246 -6.89 -27.11 9.92
CA ASP A 246 -6.06 -26.09 10.59
C ASP A 246 -4.60 -26.01 10.10
N GLU A 247 -4.27 -26.61 8.97
CA GLU A 247 -2.96 -26.54 8.34
C GLU A 247 -2.99 -25.76 7.02
N LEU A 248 -2.03 -24.89 6.80
CA LEU A 248 -1.80 -24.25 5.52
C LEU A 248 -1.26 -25.27 4.52
N ILE A 249 -2.01 -25.56 3.46
CA ILE A 249 -1.60 -26.51 2.42
C ILE A 249 -1.05 -25.84 1.17
N GLY A 250 -1.40 -24.60 0.92
CA GLY A 250 -0.93 -23.85 -0.25
C GLY A 250 -1.72 -22.58 -0.48
N PHE A 251 -1.66 -22.09 -1.70
CA PHE A 251 -2.28 -20.83 -2.09
C PHE A 251 -2.99 -20.94 -3.44
N ASN A 252 -4.19 -20.39 -3.52
CA ASN A 252 -4.70 -19.96 -4.80
C ASN A 252 -3.97 -18.70 -5.25
N VAL A 253 -3.69 -18.59 -6.53
CA VAL A 253 -2.91 -17.48 -7.12
C VAL A 253 -3.79 -16.63 -8.01
N THR A 254 -3.83 -15.34 -7.76
CA THR A 254 -4.41 -14.35 -8.67
C THR A 254 -3.32 -13.47 -9.28
N ILE A 255 -3.52 -13.04 -10.53
CA ILE A 255 -2.56 -12.23 -11.27
C ILE A 255 -3.21 -11.00 -11.91
N GLY A 256 -2.45 -9.92 -12.08
CA GLY A 256 -2.85 -8.77 -12.87
C GLY A 256 -3.78 -7.79 -12.17
N GLY A 257 -3.84 -7.79 -10.84
CA GLY A 257 -4.57 -6.75 -10.10
C GLY A 257 -3.84 -5.41 -10.01
N GLY A 258 -4.59 -4.31 -9.88
CA GLY A 258 -3.99 -2.99 -9.70
C GLY A 258 -4.97 -1.83 -9.82
N MET A 259 -4.97 -0.93 -8.82
CA MET A 259 -5.98 0.13 -8.69
C MET A 259 -5.59 1.48 -9.30
N GLY A 260 -4.31 1.70 -9.64
CA GLY A 260 -3.85 3.00 -10.11
C GLY A 260 -4.22 3.29 -11.57
N MET A 261 -4.55 4.56 -11.82
CA MET A 261 -4.84 5.12 -13.15
C MET A 261 -3.98 6.39 -13.37
N THR A 262 -3.99 6.90 -14.59
CA THR A 262 -3.42 8.20 -14.98
C THR A 262 -4.54 9.19 -15.20
N HIS A 263 -4.44 10.37 -14.59
CA HIS A 263 -5.45 11.43 -14.77
C HIS A 263 -5.68 11.77 -16.23
N GLY A 264 -6.96 11.81 -16.64
CA GLY A 264 -7.37 12.16 -17.99
C GLY A 264 -7.02 11.13 -19.08
N ASN A 265 -6.58 9.92 -18.70
CA ASN A 265 -6.28 8.87 -19.66
C ASN A 265 -7.14 7.63 -19.38
N THR A 266 -8.18 7.45 -20.17
CA THR A 266 -9.16 6.34 -20.09
C THR A 266 -8.59 4.99 -20.54
N GLU A 267 -7.43 4.97 -21.22
CA GLU A 267 -6.70 3.73 -21.51
C GLU A 267 -6.07 3.13 -20.25
N THR A 268 -6.08 3.88 -19.14
CA THR A 268 -5.62 3.40 -17.83
C THR A 268 -6.81 3.23 -16.89
N TYR A 269 -6.95 2.05 -16.31
CA TYR A 269 -8.10 1.65 -15.49
C TYR A 269 -7.66 0.77 -14.32
N PRO A 270 -8.44 0.69 -13.22
CA PRO A 270 -8.23 -0.30 -12.18
C PRO A 270 -8.63 -1.68 -12.70
N GLN A 271 -7.95 -2.73 -12.22
CA GLN A 271 -8.26 -4.10 -12.59
C GLN A 271 -8.15 -5.01 -11.37
N LEU A 272 -9.06 -5.99 -11.29
CA LEU A 272 -9.00 -7.07 -10.31
C LEU A 272 -8.05 -8.17 -10.79
N GLY A 273 -7.35 -8.80 -9.85
CA GLY A 273 -6.55 -9.99 -10.12
C GLY A 273 -7.43 -11.17 -10.55
N ARG A 274 -6.98 -11.89 -11.57
CA ARG A 274 -7.66 -13.08 -12.11
C ARG A 274 -7.09 -14.34 -11.48
N LEU A 275 -7.96 -15.22 -11.01
CA LEU A 275 -7.60 -16.47 -10.37
C LEU A 275 -7.12 -17.48 -11.43
N ILE A 276 -5.86 -17.93 -11.32
CA ILE A 276 -5.24 -18.80 -12.32
C ILE A 276 -4.99 -20.24 -11.85
N GLY A 277 -4.99 -20.52 -10.56
CA GLY A 277 -4.75 -21.89 -10.08
C GLY A 277 -4.32 -21.95 -8.63
N PHE A 278 -3.99 -23.16 -8.18
CA PHE A 278 -3.51 -23.50 -6.85
C PHE A 278 -2.05 -24.00 -6.90
N ILE A 279 -1.27 -23.61 -5.90
CA ILE A 279 0.12 -24.02 -5.70
C ILE A 279 0.35 -24.53 -4.26
N PRO A 280 1.21 -25.55 -4.07
CA PRO A 280 1.66 -25.94 -2.72
C PRO A 280 2.46 -24.82 -2.05
N LYS A 281 2.39 -24.72 -0.72
CA LYS A 281 3.04 -23.64 0.04
C LYS A 281 4.56 -23.57 -0.16
N GLU A 282 5.22 -24.70 -0.33
CA GLU A 282 6.69 -24.78 -0.51
C GLU A 282 7.15 -24.15 -1.84
N LYS A 283 6.25 -24.03 -2.80
CA LYS A 283 6.54 -23.49 -4.14
C LYS A 283 6.31 -21.99 -4.28
N VAL A 284 5.72 -21.35 -3.28
CA VAL A 284 5.21 -19.98 -3.40
C VAL A 284 6.28 -18.94 -3.75
N VAL A 285 7.49 -19.06 -3.21
CA VAL A 285 8.58 -18.10 -3.47
C VAL A 285 9.04 -18.19 -4.92
N ASP A 286 9.25 -19.41 -5.43
CA ASP A 286 9.63 -19.68 -6.82
C ASP A 286 8.54 -19.20 -7.80
N VAL A 287 7.28 -19.51 -7.51
CA VAL A 287 6.15 -19.04 -8.33
C VAL A 287 6.09 -17.51 -8.38
N CYS A 288 6.26 -16.82 -7.26
CA CYS A 288 6.29 -15.35 -7.22
C CYS A 288 7.43 -14.79 -8.06
N GLU A 289 8.64 -15.39 -8.02
CA GLU A 289 9.77 -14.97 -8.85
C GLU A 289 9.47 -15.18 -10.33
N LYS A 290 8.93 -16.35 -10.72
CA LYS A 290 8.64 -16.64 -12.14
C LYS A 290 7.56 -15.71 -12.70
N ILE A 291 6.50 -15.40 -11.94
CA ILE A 291 5.49 -14.41 -12.36
C ILE A 291 6.12 -13.01 -12.47
N LEU A 292 6.94 -12.59 -11.51
CA LEU A 292 7.63 -11.31 -11.57
C LEU A 292 8.54 -11.21 -12.78
N THR A 293 9.28 -12.31 -13.12
CA THR A 293 10.14 -12.32 -14.30
C THR A 293 9.35 -12.33 -15.62
N ILE A 294 8.11 -12.82 -15.65
CA ILE A 294 7.20 -12.61 -16.79
C ILE A 294 6.94 -11.11 -17.00
N GLN A 295 6.64 -10.36 -15.94
CA GLN A 295 6.49 -8.91 -16.04
C GLN A 295 7.77 -8.20 -16.45
N ARG A 296 8.93 -8.65 -16.00
CA ARG A 296 10.24 -8.12 -16.40
C ARG A 296 10.46 -8.28 -17.92
N ASP A 297 10.16 -9.46 -18.44
CA ASP A 297 10.50 -9.85 -19.83
C ASP A 297 9.45 -9.38 -20.84
N TYR A 298 8.17 -9.37 -20.47
CA TYR A 298 7.06 -9.10 -21.39
C TYR A 298 6.27 -7.81 -21.05
N GLY A 299 6.60 -7.11 -19.96
CA GLY A 299 5.95 -5.85 -19.61
C GLY A 299 6.25 -4.72 -20.61
N ASN A 300 5.29 -3.81 -20.78
CA ASN A 300 5.44 -2.69 -21.70
C ASN A 300 6.50 -1.71 -21.16
N ARG A 301 7.58 -1.49 -21.94
CA ARG A 301 8.68 -0.57 -21.62
C ARG A 301 8.67 0.70 -22.46
N GLU A 302 7.80 0.77 -23.49
CA GLU A 302 7.64 1.94 -24.35
C GLU A 302 6.66 2.94 -23.77
N ASN A 303 5.54 2.46 -23.23
CA ASN A 303 4.50 3.30 -22.62
C ASN A 303 4.39 3.06 -21.12
N ARG A 304 5.04 3.91 -20.34
CA ARG A 304 5.05 3.81 -18.87
C ARG A 304 3.66 3.91 -18.22
N LYS A 305 2.67 4.54 -18.87
CA LYS A 305 1.30 4.64 -18.37
C LYS A 305 0.60 3.27 -18.35
N ASN A 306 0.93 2.41 -19.33
CA ASN A 306 0.41 1.06 -19.48
C ASN A 306 1.44 -0.04 -19.14
N ALA A 307 2.44 0.27 -18.29
CA ALA A 307 3.54 -0.61 -17.93
C ALA A 307 3.27 -1.52 -16.70
N ARG A 308 2.08 -1.41 -16.04
CA ARG A 308 1.71 -2.27 -14.92
C ARG A 308 1.39 -3.69 -15.39
N PHE A 309 1.61 -4.68 -14.51
CA PHE A 309 1.39 -6.10 -14.83
C PHE A 309 -0.05 -6.40 -15.31
N LYS A 310 -1.05 -5.71 -14.79
CA LYS A 310 -2.44 -5.85 -15.26
C LYS A 310 -2.60 -5.65 -16.79
N TYR A 311 -1.88 -4.68 -17.37
CA TYR A 311 -1.92 -4.45 -18.80
C TYR A 311 -1.12 -5.49 -19.58
N THR A 312 -0.09 -6.06 -18.98
CA THR A 312 0.63 -7.21 -19.56
C THR A 312 -0.28 -8.42 -19.63
N VAL A 313 -1.02 -8.70 -18.54
CA VAL A 313 -2.01 -9.79 -18.51
C VAL A 313 -3.16 -9.52 -19.48
N ASP A 314 -3.68 -8.28 -19.56
CA ASP A 314 -4.75 -7.94 -20.51
C ASP A 314 -4.34 -8.08 -21.97
N ARG A 315 -3.07 -7.78 -22.29
CA ARG A 315 -2.52 -7.87 -23.66
C ARG A 315 -2.20 -9.30 -24.07
N LEU A 316 -1.65 -10.10 -23.17
CA LEU A 316 -1.21 -11.47 -23.49
C LEU A 316 -2.31 -12.50 -23.25
N GLY A 317 -3.26 -12.23 -22.35
CA GLY A 317 -4.25 -13.16 -21.86
C GLY A 317 -3.79 -13.97 -20.66
N GLU A 318 -4.72 -14.29 -19.75
CA GLU A 318 -4.43 -15.06 -18.54
C GLU A 318 -3.96 -16.48 -18.83
N THR A 319 -4.53 -17.11 -19.88
CA THR A 319 -4.13 -18.46 -20.33
C THR A 319 -2.68 -18.47 -20.75
N TRP A 320 -2.28 -17.53 -21.61
CA TRP A 320 -0.88 -17.43 -22.07
C TRP A 320 0.09 -17.22 -20.89
N VAL A 321 -0.28 -16.33 -19.95
CA VAL A 321 0.56 -16.05 -18.78
C VAL A 321 0.70 -17.32 -17.91
N THR A 322 -0.37 -18.10 -17.77
CA THR A 322 -0.37 -19.36 -17.02
C THR A 322 0.50 -20.42 -17.71
N GLU A 323 0.40 -20.55 -19.03
CA GLU A 323 1.23 -21.48 -19.81
C GLU A 323 2.71 -21.10 -19.72
N GLU A 324 3.05 -19.81 -19.85
CA GLU A 324 4.43 -19.33 -19.70
C GLU A 324 4.96 -19.52 -18.28
N LEU A 325 4.09 -19.35 -17.25
CA LEU A 325 4.43 -19.68 -15.87
C LEU A 325 4.77 -21.16 -15.72
N ASN A 326 3.91 -22.06 -16.20
CA ASN A 326 4.13 -23.52 -16.14
C ASN A 326 5.42 -23.91 -16.87
N ARG A 327 5.69 -23.30 -18.02
CA ARG A 327 6.93 -23.51 -18.78
C ARG A 327 8.18 -23.11 -17.96
N ARG A 328 8.12 -21.97 -17.24
CA ARG A 328 9.25 -21.50 -16.38
C ARG A 328 9.41 -22.36 -15.14
N LEU A 329 8.32 -22.86 -14.59
CA LEU A 329 8.33 -23.72 -13.40
C LEU A 329 8.78 -25.15 -13.72
N GLY A 330 8.54 -25.64 -14.94
CA GLY A 330 8.77 -27.03 -15.32
C GLY A 330 7.71 -28.01 -14.77
N TRP A 331 6.59 -27.48 -14.27
CA TRP A 331 5.41 -28.22 -13.79
C TRP A 331 4.15 -27.36 -13.95
N GLU A 332 2.98 -28.00 -13.92
CA GLU A 332 1.70 -27.32 -14.09
C GLU A 332 1.07 -26.97 -12.74
N ILE A 333 0.60 -25.71 -12.59
CA ILE A 333 -0.23 -25.32 -11.45
C ILE A 333 -1.57 -26.06 -11.51
N LYS A 334 -2.14 -26.39 -10.34
CA LYS A 334 -3.40 -27.13 -10.24
C LYS A 334 -4.60 -26.21 -10.40
N ALA A 335 -5.78 -26.78 -10.64
CA ALA A 335 -7.04 -26.03 -10.59
C ALA A 335 -7.20 -25.33 -9.23
N PRO A 336 -7.82 -24.14 -9.20
CA PRO A 336 -8.10 -23.44 -7.95
C PRO A 336 -8.92 -24.30 -6.97
N ARG A 337 -8.71 -24.10 -5.68
CA ARG A 337 -9.51 -24.69 -4.61
C ARG A 337 -10.57 -23.73 -4.13
N ASP A 338 -11.63 -24.24 -3.55
CA ASP A 338 -12.74 -23.45 -3.02
C ASP A 338 -12.27 -22.60 -1.83
N PHE A 339 -12.78 -21.39 -1.75
CA PHE A 339 -12.60 -20.46 -0.64
C PHE A 339 -13.75 -19.43 -0.67
N GLU A 340 -13.96 -18.75 0.45
CA GLU A 340 -14.95 -17.68 0.54
C GLU A 340 -14.39 -16.54 1.41
N PHE A 341 -14.63 -15.29 0.98
CA PHE A 341 -14.45 -14.11 1.82
C PHE A 341 -15.79 -13.67 2.38
N GLU A 342 -15.82 -13.40 3.68
CA GLU A 342 -17.01 -12.93 4.39
C GLU A 342 -16.94 -11.45 4.69
N HIS A 343 -15.73 -10.92 4.95
CA HIS A 343 -15.53 -9.54 5.35
C HIS A 343 -14.20 -8.96 4.84
N ASN A 344 -14.12 -7.64 4.91
CA ASN A 344 -12.92 -6.83 4.69
C ASN A 344 -12.82 -5.86 5.87
N GLY A 345 -11.65 -5.68 6.43
CA GLY A 345 -11.44 -4.79 7.57
C GLY A 345 -10.77 -5.48 8.75
N ASP A 346 -10.44 -4.69 9.76
CA ASP A 346 -9.72 -5.17 10.94
C ASP A 346 -10.71 -5.53 12.05
N ARG A 347 -10.39 -6.57 12.82
CA ARG A 347 -11.08 -6.86 14.07
C ARG A 347 -10.50 -5.97 15.17
N LEU A 348 -11.33 -5.09 15.72
CA LEU A 348 -10.93 -4.07 16.67
C LEU A 348 -11.05 -4.55 18.13
N GLY A 349 -10.23 -3.97 19.01
CA GLY A 349 -10.21 -4.26 20.44
C GLY A 349 -9.43 -5.52 20.80
N TRP A 350 -9.67 -6.03 22.01
CA TRP A 350 -9.00 -7.22 22.52
C TRP A 350 -9.52 -8.50 21.86
N ILE A 351 -8.58 -9.32 21.40
CA ILE A 351 -8.82 -10.64 20.80
C ILE A 351 -7.91 -11.63 21.53
N GLU A 352 -8.51 -12.68 22.06
CA GLU A 352 -7.77 -13.78 22.67
C GLU A 352 -7.12 -14.65 21.58
N GLY A 353 -5.85 -14.93 21.75
CA GLY A 353 -5.08 -15.85 20.92
C GLY A 353 -4.72 -17.14 21.68
N VAL A 354 -3.85 -17.96 21.11
CA VAL A 354 -3.36 -19.15 21.79
C VAL A 354 -2.29 -18.74 22.82
N ASN A 355 -2.66 -18.74 24.11
CA ASN A 355 -1.79 -18.34 25.23
C ASN A 355 -1.30 -16.86 25.19
N ASN A 356 -1.98 -15.99 24.47
CA ASN A 356 -1.66 -14.57 24.38
C ASN A 356 -2.93 -13.74 24.07
N TRP A 357 -2.75 -12.42 24.09
CA TRP A 357 -3.79 -11.47 23.72
C TRP A 357 -3.28 -10.55 22.61
N ASN A 358 -4.21 -9.99 21.86
CA ASN A 358 -3.92 -9.03 20.79
C ASN A 358 -4.91 -7.88 20.90
N PHE A 359 -4.43 -6.65 20.84
CA PHE A 359 -5.27 -5.47 20.87
C PHE A 359 -5.15 -4.72 19.55
N THR A 360 -6.24 -4.64 18.80
CA THR A 360 -6.29 -3.84 17.57
C THR A 360 -6.78 -2.44 17.88
N LEU A 361 -5.91 -1.48 17.69
CA LEU A 361 -6.14 -0.06 17.89
C LEU A 361 -6.59 0.58 16.58
N PHE A 362 -7.71 1.31 16.61
CA PHE A 362 -8.14 2.15 15.50
C PHE A 362 -7.27 3.41 15.42
N ILE A 363 -6.70 3.67 14.23
CA ILE A 363 -5.91 4.87 13.96
C ILE A 363 -6.46 5.58 12.74
N GLN A 364 -7.11 6.72 12.95
CA GLN A 364 -7.73 7.46 11.87
C GLN A 364 -6.73 7.79 10.76
N ASN A 365 -6.98 7.26 9.57
CA ASN A 365 -6.12 7.38 8.39
C ASN A 365 -4.65 6.99 8.65
N GLY A 366 -4.35 6.20 9.68
CA GLY A 366 -3.01 5.72 9.99
C GLY A 366 -2.00 6.79 10.43
N ARG A 367 -2.45 7.96 10.88
CA ARG A 367 -1.56 9.02 11.34
C ARG A 367 -1.32 8.94 12.85
N VAL A 368 -0.16 8.44 13.23
CA VAL A 368 0.30 8.40 14.63
C VAL A 368 0.96 9.74 14.96
N LYS A 369 0.32 10.53 15.80
CA LYS A 369 0.78 11.83 16.29
C LYS A 369 0.15 12.13 17.64
N ASP A 370 0.79 13.02 18.39
CA ASP A 370 0.18 13.64 19.56
C ASP A 370 -0.54 14.93 19.15
N THR A 371 -1.64 15.21 19.83
CA THR A 371 -2.38 16.47 19.81
C THR A 371 -2.57 16.95 21.25
N GLU A 372 -3.08 18.15 21.46
CA GLU A 372 -3.33 18.69 22.81
C GLU A 372 -4.21 17.77 23.65
N ASP A 373 -5.21 17.12 23.02
CA ASP A 373 -6.22 16.31 23.70
C ASP A 373 -6.00 14.80 23.60
N TYR A 374 -5.07 14.34 22.72
CA TYR A 374 -4.89 12.91 22.43
C TYR A 374 -3.43 12.56 22.16
N LEU A 375 -2.79 11.94 23.16
CA LEU A 375 -1.36 11.63 23.14
C LEU A 375 -1.09 10.21 22.60
N LEU A 376 -1.56 9.92 21.40
CA LEU A 376 -1.46 8.59 20.77
C LEU A 376 -0.03 8.11 20.62
N LYS A 377 0.86 8.97 20.13
CA LYS A 377 2.26 8.62 19.83
C LYS A 377 3.04 8.34 21.12
N THR A 378 2.85 9.18 22.13
CA THR A 378 3.41 9.00 23.47
C THR A 378 2.92 7.70 24.12
N ALA A 379 1.63 7.41 24.04
CA ALA A 379 1.05 6.18 24.59
C ALA A 379 1.62 4.92 23.93
N LEU A 380 1.76 4.92 22.60
CA LEU A 380 2.32 3.78 21.88
C LEU A 380 3.81 3.56 22.19
N ARG A 381 4.57 4.63 22.48
CA ARG A 381 5.94 4.51 23.00
C ARG A 381 5.97 3.88 24.38
N GLU A 382 5.11 4.34 25.32
CA GLU A 382 5.02 3.77 26.67
C GLU A 382 4.63 2.27 26.62
N ILE A 383 3.71 1.90 25.72
CA ILE A 383 3.39 0.49 25.48
C ILE A 383 4.61 -0.27 24.94
N ALA A 384 5.34 0.28 23.97
CA ALA A 384 6.51 -0.38 23.39
C ALA A 384 7.63 -0.62 24.43
N GLU A 385 7.78 0.25 25.42
CA GLU A 385 8.78 0.11 26.48
C GLU A 385 8.53 -1.08 27.44
N ILE A 386 7.28 -1.55 27.52
CA ILE A 386 6.91 -2.69 28.39
C ILE A 386 6.48 -3.94 27.63
N HIS A 387 6.23 -3.81 26.32
CA HIS A 387 5.69 -4.89 25.49
C HIS A 387 6.80 -5.88 25.08
N THR A 388 6.50 -7.17 25.14
CA THR A 388 7.44 -8.24 24.79
C THR A 388 7.03 -9.05 23.55
N GLY A 389 5.90 -8.69 22.95
CA GLY A 389 5.39 -9.30 21.73
C GLY A 389 5.81 -8.53 20.47
N ASP A 390 4.87 -8.24 19.60
CA ASP A 390 5.13 -7.49 18.36
C ASP A 390 4.01 -6.49 18.06
N PHE A 391 4.32 -5.52 17.21
CA PHE A 391 3.36 -4.61 16.57
C PHE A 391 3.09 -5.08 15.15
N ARG A 392 1.83 -5.03 14.72
CA ARG A 392 1.46 -5.35 13.33
C ARG A 392 0.69 -4.22 12.70
N LEU A 393 1.26 -3.69 11.63
CA LEU A 393 0.64 -2.66 10.82
C LEU A 393 -0.45 -3.30 9.97
N SER A 394 -1.66 -2.72 10.00
CA SER A 394 -2.77 -3.21 9.20
C SER A 394 -2.81 -2.54 7.81
N PRO A 395 -3.25 -3.25 6.75
CA PRO A 395 -3.51 -2.64 5.45
C PRO A 395 -4.63 -1.60 5.44
N ASN A 396 -5.44 -1.58 6.51
CA ASN A 396 -6.47 -0.58 6.76
C ASN A 396 -5.97 0.59 7.61
N GLN A 397 -4.65 0.71 7.76
CA GLN A 397 -3.95 1.81 8.46
C GLN A 397 -4.11 1.78 9.99
N ASN A 398 -4.54 0.68 10.57
CA ASN A 398 -4.62 0.45 12.01
C ASN A 398 -3.37 -0.25 12.55
N LEU A 399 -3.33 -0.48 13.85
CA LEU A 399 -2.21 -1.12 14.53
C LEU A 399 -2.70 -2.25 15.45
N VAL A 400 -2.08 -3.42 15.35
CA VAL A 400 -2.28 -4.50 16.29
C VAL A 400 -1.10 -4.56 17.25
N ILE A 401 -1.35 -4.43 18.55
CA ILE A 401 -0.42 -4.77 19.62
C ILE A 401 -0.60 -6.26 19.84
N ALA A 402 0.32 -7.05 19.28
CA ALA A 402 0.16 -8.48 19.10
C ALA A 402 1.02 -9.31 20.06
N ASN A 403 0.57 -10.52 20.37
CA ASN A 403 1.29 -11.43 21.25
C ASN A 403 1.54 -10.85 22.65
N VAL A 404 0.57 -10.14 23.21
CA VAL A 404 0.61 -9.65 24.59
C VAL A 404 0.50 -10.84 25.54
N SER A 405 1.49 -11.04 26.40
CA SER A 405 1.42 -12.09 27.41
C SER A 405 0.30 -11.81 28.42
N PRO A 406 -0.32 -12.83 29.02
CA PRO A 406 -1.40 -12.65 30.01
C PRO A 406 -0.99 -11.71 31.16
N GLU A 407 0.28 -11.78 31.60
CA GLU A 407 0.82 -10.96 32.69
C GLU A 407 0.93 -9.47 32.31
N LYS A 408 1.11 -9.17 31.02
CA LYS A 408 1.22 -7.79 30.51
C LYS A 408 -0.09 -7.16 30.08
N LYS A 409 -1.16 -7.93 29.95
CA LYS A 409 -2.45 -7.44 29.48
C LYS A 409 -2.98 -6.29 30.33
N GLU A 410 -2.97 -6.45 31.66
CA GLU A 410 -3.47 -5.43 32.60
C GLU A 410 -2.61 -4.17 32.57
N GLU A 411 -1.28 -4.28 32.47
CA GLU A 411 -0.38 -3.15 32.37
C GLU A 411 -0.63 -2.35 31.07
N ILE A 412 -0.79 -3.05 29.93
CA ILE A 412 -1.10 -2.41 28.65
C ILE A 412 -2.50 -1.80 28.69
N GLN A 413 -3.50 -2.46 29.28
CA GLN A 413 -4.84 -1.90 29.45
C GLN A 413 -4.80 -0.61 30.29
N ALA A 414 -4.00 -0.55 31.34
CA ALA A 414 -3.85 0.66 32.15
C ALA A 414 -3.31 1.84 31.33
N ILE A 415 -2.38 1.60 30.39
CA ILE A 415 -1.88 2.64 29.48
C ILE A 415 -2.98 3.05 28.47
N ILE A 416 -3.70 2.08 27.91
CA ILE A 416 -4.84 2.33 27.02
C ILE A 416 -5.86 3.26 27.70
N ASP A 417 -6.21 2.95 28.96
CA ASP A 417 -7.17 3.73 29.74
C ASP A 417 -6.61 5.12 30.10
N LYS A 418 -5.35 5.20 30.54
CA LYS A 418 -4.65 6.45 30.89
C LYS A 418 -4.69 7.45 29.75
N TYR A 419 -4.41 7.00 28.54
CA TYR A 419 -4.35 7.85 27.35
C TYR A 419 -5.66 7.85 26.53
N LYS A 420 -6.68 7.17 27.02
CA LYS A 420 -8.00 7.03 26.34
C LYS A 420 -7.84 6.53 24.90
N LEU A 421 -6.93 5.58 24.69
CA LEU A 421 -6.77 4.98 23.38
C LEU A 421 -8.05 4.23 23.00
N THR A 422 -8.45 4.36 21.75
CA THR A 422 -9.71 3.76 21.29
C THR A 422 -9.47 2.54 20.42
N ASP A 423 -10.23 1.47 20.69
CA ASP A 423 -10.38 0.37 19.77
C ASP A 423 -11.35 0.68 18.61
N GLY A 424 -11.92 1.89 18.60
CA GLY A 424 -12.88 2.32 17.57
C GLY A 424 -14.31 1.84 17.77
N LYS A 425 -14.62 1.06 18.80
CA LYS A 425 -15.99 0.56 19.04
C LYS A 425 -17.02 1.68 19.24
N ASN A 426 -16.57 2.83 19.73
CA ASN A 426 -17.42 4.02 19.92
C ASN A 426 -17.60 4.84 18.63
N TYR A 427 -16.98 4.43 17.51
CA TYR A 427 -17.15 5.05 16.22
C TYR A 427 -18.16 4.27 15.36
N THR A 428 -18.81 4.99 14.45
CA THR A 428 -19.74 4.39 13.49
C THR A 428 -19.08 3.33 12.61
N GLY A 429 -19.85 2.41 12.05
CA GLY A 429 -19.39 1.45 11.07
C GLY A 429 -18.73 2.11 9.86
N LEU A 430 -19.28 3.25 9.39
CA LEU A 430 -18.70 4.06 8.33
C LEU A 430 -17.28 4.55 8.68
N ARG A 431 -17.08 5.16 9.86
CA ARG A 431 -15.78 5.71 10.27
C ARG A 431 -14.72 4.63 10.40
N ARG A 432 -15.06 3.50 11.00
CA ARG A 432 -14.15 2.36 11.14
C ARG A 432 -13.70 1.77 9.79
N ASN A 433 -14.57 1.82 8.79
CA ASN A 433 -14.32 1.34 7.43
C ASN A 433 -13.89 2.46 6.46
N SER A 434 -13.40 3.60 6.99
CA SER A 434 -12.88 4.70 6.17
C SER A 434 -11.36 4.65 6.01
N MET A 435 -10.85 5.07 4.84
CA MET A 435 -9.43 5.06 4.53
C MET A 435 -9.05 6.20 3.59
N ALA A 436 -7.92 6.87 3.88
CA ALA A 436 -7.39 7.93 3.03
C ALA A 436 -5.89 7.78 2.73
N CYS A 437 -5.47 8.26 1.57
CA CYS A 437 -4.06 8.47 1.28
C CYS A 437 -3.57 9.81 1.86
N VAL A 438 -2.25 10.02 1.91
CA VAL A 438 -1.66 11.26 2.49
C VAL A 438 -2.12 12.53 1.78
N ALA A 439 -2.04 12.60 0.45
CA ALA A 439 -2.35 13.75 -0.39
C ALA A 439 -1.62 15.05 0.02
N PHE A 440 -2.33 16.19 0.11
CA PHE A 440 -1.75 17.46 0.54
C PHE A 440 -1.31 17.41 2.01
N PRO A 441 -0.28 18.17 2.43
CA PRO A 441 0.53 19.08 1.62
C PRO A 441 1.71 18.41 0.93
N THR A 442 2.11 17.19 1.30
CA THR A 442 3.43 16.63 0.96
C THR A 442 3.46 15.83 -0.34
N CYS A 443 2.35 15.24 -0.77
CA CYS A 443 2.34 14.42 -1.99
C CYS A 443 2.36 15.29 -3.25
N GLY A 444 3.45 15.25 -4.01
CA GLY A 444 3.61 15.99 -5.27
C GLY A 444 2.63 15.61 -6.38
N LEU A 445 1.99 14.43 -6.27
CA LEU A 445 1.02 13.94 -7.25
C LEU A 445 -0.44 14.23 -6.86
N ALA A 446 -0.70 14.76 -5.67
CA ALA A 446 -2.05 15.07 -5.22
C ALA A 446 -2.66 16.23 -6.01
N MET A 447 -3.93 16.12 -6.30
CA MET A 447 -4.76 17.14 -6.98
C MET A 447 -5.77 17.75 -6.01
N ALA A 448 -6.11 17.00 -4.94
CA ALA A 448 -7.03 17.41 -3.88
C ALA A 448 -6.54 16.87 -2.51
N GLU A 449 -7.22 17.28 -1.45
CA GLU A 449 -7.07 16.75 -0.11
C GLU A 449 -7.49 15.27 -0.03
N SER A 450 -7.03 14.59 1.03
CA SER A 450 -7.51 13.25 1.36
C SER A 450 -7.43 13.01 2.87
N GLU A 451 -6.26 12.67 3.43
CA GLU A 451 -6.09 12.36 4.86
C GLU A 451 -6.60 13.46 5.80
N ARG A 452 -6.31 14.73 5.49
CA ARG A 452 -6.71 15.86 6.35
C ARG A 452 -8.22 16.16 6.26
N TYR A 453 -8.84 15.86 5.13
CA TYR A 453 -10.21 16.23 4.82
C TYR A 453 -11.22 15.13 5.13
N LEU A 454 -10.88 13.85 4.86
CA LEU A 454 -11.83 12.75 5.02
C LEU A 454 -12.51 12.70 6.41
N PRO A 455 -11.81 12.95 7.54
CA PRO A 455 -12.46 12.89 8.85
C PRO A 455 -13.66 13.85 9.01
N SER A 456 -13.54 15.06 8.48
CA SER A 456 -14.64 16.05 8.55
C SER A 456 -15.79 15.70 7.59
N LEU A 457 -15.48 15.16 6.41
CA LEU A 457 -16.50 14.67 5.49
C LEU A 457 -17.27 13.48 6.09
N ILE A 458 -16.54 12.55 6.75
CA ILE A 458 -17.16 11.39 7.43
C ILE A 458 -18.18 11.89 8.49
N THR A 459 -17.83 12.87 9.33
CA THR A 459 -18.78 13.41 10.33
C THR A 459 -20.07 13.89 9.68
N LYS A 460 -20.00 14.58 8.54
CA LYS A 460 -21.19 15.04 7.82
C LYS A 460 -21.98 13.90 7.17
N ILE A 461 -21.32 12.83 6.76
CA ILE A 461 -22.01 11.65 6.24
C ILE A 461 -22.64 10.84 7.39
N GLU A 462 -22.02 10.81 8.56
CA GLU A 462 -22.60 10.23 9.78
C GLU A 462 -23.93 10.91 10.14
N ASP A 463 -24.02 12.24 10.04
CA ASP A 463 -25.29 12.97 10.22
C ASP A 463 -26.36 12.48 9.21
N LEU A 464 -25.98 12.20 7.96
CA LEU A 464 -26.91 11.66 6.95
C LEU A 464 -27.33 10.22 7.25
N LEU A 465 -26.42 9.39 7.80
CA LEU A 465 -26.74 8.03 8.22
C LEU A 465 -27.74 8.04 9.39
N ASP A 466 -27.53 8.92 10.37
CA ASP A 466 -28.44 9.09 11.51
C ASP A 466 -29.83 9.55 11.06
N GLU A 467 -29.92 10.54 10.16
CA GLU A 467 -31.18 10.99 9.53
C GLU A 467 -31.91 9.85 8.81
N SER A 468 -31.15 8.87 8.29
CA SER A 468 -31.68 7.73 7.54
C SER A 468 -31.96 6.50 8.42
N GLY A 469 -31.64 6.54 9.72
CA GLY A 469 -31.73 5.39 10.63
C GLY A 469 -30.68 4.31 10.36
N LEU A 470 -29.50 4.69 9.85
CA LEU A 470 -28.40 3.83 9.44
C LEU A 470 -27.12 4.10 10.28
N GLY A 471 -27.21 4.69 11.46
CA GLY A 471 -26.05 5.13 12.26
C GLY A 471 -25.01 4.05 12.55
N GLU A 472 -25.43 2.78 12.68
CA GLU A 472 -24.54 1.65 12.94
C GLU A 472 -24.10 0.89 11.67
N GLU A 473 -24.52 1.36 10.50
CA GLU A 473 -24.27 0.65 9.23
C GLU A 473 -22.78 0.65 8.86
N GLU A 474 -22.28 -0.49 8.43
CA GLU A 474 -20.91 -0.64 7.93
C GLU A 474 -20.87 -0.38 6.42
N ILE A 475 -20.29 0.73 6.03
CA ILE A 475 -20.08 1.12 4.63
C ILE A 475 -18.61 1.42 4.43
N THR A 476 -17.99 0.80 3.43
CA THR A 476 -16.60 1.10 3.08
C THR A 476 -16.52 2.42 2.31
N ILE A 477 -15.72 3.36 2.82
CA ILE A 477 -15.50 4.65 2.18
C ILE A 477 -14.00 4.94 2.03
N ARG A 478 -13.55 5.27 0.82
CA ARG A 478 -12.13 5.50 0.56
C ARG A 478 -11.90 6.76 -0.27
N MET A 479 -10.88 7.54 0.14
CA MET A 479 -10.53 8.79 -0.52
C MET A 479 -9.07 8.80 -0.96
N THR A 480 -8.80 9.31 -2.17
CA THR A 480 -7.45 9.58 -2.65
C THR A 480 -7.36 10.94 -3.31
N GLY A 481 -6.25 11.65 -3.08
CA GLY A 481 -6.02 12.96 -3.67
C GLY A 481 -5.71 12.95 -5.18
N CYS A 482 -5.61 11.77 -5.81
CA CYS A 482 -5.36 11.62 -7.25
C CYS A 482 -5.67 10.18 -7.73
N PRO A 483 -5.73 9.93 -9.06
CA PRO A 483 -6.07 8.61 -9.62
C PRO A 483 -5.02 7.50 -9.40
N ASN A 484 -3.87 7.78 -8.76
CA ASN A 484 -2.90 6.71 -8.42
C ASN A 484 -3.47 5.64 -7.47
N GLY A 485 -4.60 5.89 -6.81
CA GLY A 485 -5.37 4.90 -6.07
C GLY A 485 -4.65 4.33 -4.84
N CYS A 486 -3.91 5.16 -4.08
CA CYS A 486 -3.09 4.69 -2.97
C CYS A 486 -3.90 4.07 -1.82
N ALA A 487 -5.13 4.53 -1.59
CA ALA A 487 -6.07 3.94 -0.63
C ALA A 487 -7.04 2.93 -1.29
N ARG A 488 -6.74 2.44 -2.47
CA ARG A 488 -7.55 1.48 -3.24
C ARG A 488 -9.03 1.90 -3.39
N PRO A 489 -9.31 3.16 -3.84
CA PRO A 489 -10.67 3.70 -3.87
C PRO A 489 -11.60 2.90 -4.79
N ALA A 490 -11.08 2.30 -5.86
CA ALA A 490 -11.89 1.55 -6.82
C ALA A 490 -12.55 0.27 -6.25
N LEU A 491 -12.21 -0.13 -5.03
CA LEU A 491 -12.81 -1.29 -4.34
C LEU A 491 -13.87 -0.90 -3.31
N ALA A 492 -13.96 0.38 -2.92
CA ALA A 492 -14.90 0.81 -1.90
C ALA A 492 -16.32 0.95 -2.43
N GLU A 493 -17.30 0.77 -1.55
CA GLU A 493 -18.71 0.99 -1.85
C GLU A 493 -18.99 2.44 -2.21
N ILE A 494 -18.31 3.38 -1.51
CA ILE A 494 -18.27 4.81 -1.82
C ILE A 494 -16.81 5.24 -1.95
N ALA A 495 -16.46 5.93 -3.02
CA ALA A 495 -15.10 6.43 -3.16
C ALA A 495 -15.03 7.84 -3.75
N PHE A 496 -13.98 8.56 -3.33
CA PHE A 496 -13.66 9.89 -3.82
C PHE A 496 -12.23 9.94 -4.37
N ILE A 497 -12.10 10.37 -5.61
CA ILE A 497 -10.80 10.54 -6.28
C ILE A 497 -10.63 12.01 -6.63
N GLY A 498 -9.58 12.65 -6.10
CA GLY A 498 -9.28 14.06 -6.31
C GLY A 498 -9.11 14.41 -7.79
N LYS A 499 -9.76 15.50 -8.21
CA LYS A 499 -9.76 16.08 -9.56
C LYS A 499 -9.08 17.44 -9.59
N ALA A 500 -9.39 18.29 -8.62
CA ALA A 500 -8.82 19.61 -8.38
C ALA A 500 -8.97 19.96 -6.89
N PRO A 501 -8.37 21.04 -6.37
CA PRO A 501 -8.58 21.45 -4.99
C PRO A 501 -10.07 21.59 -4.66
N GLY A 502 -10.53 20.86 -3.63
CA GLY A 502 -11.93 20.81 -3.20
C GLY A 502 -12.91 20.10 -4.16
N LYS A 503 -12.42 19.47 -5.24
CA LYS A 503 -13.25 18.78 -6.23
C LYS A 503 -12.83 17.34 -6.40
N TYR A 504 -13.83 16.44 -6.46
CA TYR A 504 -13.66 15.01 -6.51
C TYR A 504 -14.54 14.36 -7.56
N ASN A 505 -14.08 13.25 -8.10
CA ASN A 505 -14.95 12.30 -8.77
C ASN A 505 -15.47 11.29 -7.73
N MET A 506 -16.78 11.07 -7.71
CA MET A 506 -17.47 10.14 -6.82
C MET A 506 -17.77 8.84 -7.55
N TYR A 507 -17.45 7.73 -6.89
CA TYR A 507 -17.66 6.37 -7.40
C TYR A 507 -18.51 5.59 -6.42
N LEU A 508 -19.38 4.71 -6.93
CA LEU A 508 -20.29 3.85 -6.15
C LEU A 508 -20.22 2.40 -6.63
N GLY A 509 -20.63 1.46 -5.78
CA GLY A 509 -20.91 0.08 -6.15
C GLY A 509 -19.75 -0.90 -6.07
N GLY A 510 -18.66 -0.57 -5.36
CA GLY A 510 -17.68 -1.58 -4.94
C GLY A 510 -18.33 -2.62 -4.02
N SER A 511 -17.70 -3.79 -3.87
CA SER A 511 -18.15 -4.82 -2.93
C SER A 511 -17.57 -4.57 -1.55
N PHE A 512 -18.35 -4.74 -0.48
CA PHE A 512 -17.86 -4.69 0.89
C PHE A 512 -16.68 -5.65 1.12
N LYS A 513 -16.70 -6.81 0.50
CA LYS A 513 -15.63 -7.83 0.57
C LYS A 513 -14.42 -7.53 -0.33
N GLY A 514 -14.43 -6.45 -1.13
CA GLY A 514 -13.32 -6.08 -2.04
C GLY A 514 -13.20 -6.94 -3.31
N GLU A 515 -14.30 -7.55 -3.76
CA GLU A 515 -14.35 -8.48 -4.90
C GLU A 515 -14.91 -7.86 -6.18
N ARG A 516 -15.27 -6.59 -6.15
CA ARG A 516 -15.87 -5.87 -7.28
C ARG A 516 -15.38 -4.43 -7.34
N LEU A 517 -15.12 -3.96 -8.55
CA LEU A 517 -14.83 -2.55 -8.80
C LEU A 517 -16.09 -1.70 -8.71
N ASN A 518 -15.95 -0.49 -8.18
CA ASN A 518 -16.97 0.53 -8.29
C ASN A 518 -16.95 1.22 -9.67
N LYS A 519 -17.91 2.09 -9.91
CA LYS A 519 -18.05 2.85 -11.15
C LYS A 519 -18.30 4.32 -10.86
N ILE A 520 -17.89 5.18 -11.79
CA ILE A 520 -18.11 6.62 -11.66
C ILE A 520 -19.60 6.93 -11.61
N TYR A 521 -19.99 7.72 -10.60
CA TYR A 521 -21.36 8.18 -10.39
C TYR A 521 -21.53 9.65 -10.73
N LYS A 522 -20.60 10.49 -10.23
CA LYS A 522 -20.55 11.93 -10.54
C LYS A 522 -19.12 12.41 -10.67
N GLU A 523 -18.91 13.36 -11.57
CA GLU A 523 -17.59 13.95 -11.80
C GLU A 523 -17.50 15.37 -11.27
N ASN A 524 -16.30 15.73 -10.79
CA ASN A 524 -15.89 17.09 -10.46
C ASN A 524 -16.83 17.82 -9.49
N ILE A 525 -17.32 17.09 -8.47
CA ILE A 525 -18.25 17.59 -7.46
C ILE A 525 -17.50 18.07 -6.21
N ASP A 526 -18.10 19.02 -5.49
CA ASP A 526 -17.64 19.51 -4.19
C ASP A 526 -18.36 18.83 -3.02
N GLU A 527 -18.07 19.29 -1.80
CA GLU A 527 -18.64 18.73 -0.58
C GLU A 527 -20.16 18.79 -0.53
N ASN A 528 -20.75 19.93 -0.92
CA ASN A 528 -22.21 20.10 -0.89
C ASN A 528 -22.87 19.12 -1.88
N GLU A 529 -22.34 19.03 -3.08
CA GLU A 529 -22.81 18.11 -4.12
C GLU A 529 -22.63 16.63 -3.71
N ILE A 530 -21.56 16.30 -2.95
CA ILE A 530 -21.37 14.96 -2.36
C ILE A 530 -22.51 14.65 -1.40
N LEU A 531 -22.78 15.53 -0.43
CA LEU A 531 -23.81 15.31 0.58
C LEU A 531 -25.21 15.26 -0.02
N GLU A 532 -25.53 16.17 -0.96
CA GLU A 532 -26.78 16.18 -1.70
C GLU A 532 -26.99 14.89 -2.52
N SER A 533 -25.91 14.30 -3.03
CA SER A 533 -25.96 13.05 -3.79
C SER A 533 -26.18 11.84 -2.89
N LEU A 534 -25.55 11.81 -1.72
CA LEU A 534 -25.64 10.68 -0.79
C LEU A 534 -26.98 10.63 -0.06
N ARG A 535 -27.53 11.78 0.37
CA ARG A 535 -28.79 11.86 1.14
C ARG A 535 -29.92 11.01 0.54
N PRO A 536 -30.34 11.18 -0.72
CA PRO A 536 -31.42 10.38 -1.27
C PRO A 536 -31.06 8.89 -1.43
N LEU A 537 -29.80 8.57 -1.65
CA LEU A 537 -29.35 7.17 -1.79
C LEU A 537 -29.40 6.44 -0.45
N LEU A 538 -28.97 7.08 0.64
CA LEU A 538 -28.99 6.51 1.99
C LEU A 538 -30.45 6.34 2.46
N LEU A 539 -31.33 7.31 2.21
CA LEU A 539 -32.76 7.20 2.50
C LEU A 539 -33.44 6.05 1.74
N ARG A 540 -33.04 5.82 0.47
CA ARG A 540 -33.53 4.68 -0.31
C ARG A 540 -32.97 3.37 0.21
N TYR A 541 -31.66 3.31 0.52
CA TYR A 541 -31.01 2.13 1.08
C TYR A 541 -31.68 1.69 2.38
N SER A 542 -31.94 2.62 3.30
CA SER A 542 -32.65 2.33 4.54
C SER A 542 -34.01 1.66 4.35
N LYS A 543 -34.73 2.02 3.27
CA LYS A 543 -36.11 1.55 3.00
C LYS A 543 -36.19 0.32 2.10
N GLU A 544 -35.24 0.18 1.16
CA GLU A 544 -35.34 -0.75 0.04
C GLU A 544 -34.31 -1.89 0.12
N ARG A 545 -33.33 -1.85 1.07
CA ARG A 545 -32.33 -2.89 1.19
C ARG A 545 -32.93 -4.24 1.58
N LEU A 546 -32.32 -5.30 1.09
CA LEU A 546 -32.60 -6.67 1.52
C LEU A 546 -31.86 -6.97 2.83
N ASP A 547 -32.28 -8.03 3.51
CA ASP A 547 -31.61 -8.48 4.73
C ASP A 547 -30.14 -8.87 4.43
N GLY A 548 -29.19 -8.31 5.20
CA GLY A 548 -27.75 -8.50 4.99
C GLY A 548 -27.14 -7.86 3.73
N GLU A 549 -27.92 -7.07 2.97
CA GLU A 549 -27.41 -6.42 1.76
C GLU A 549 -26.57 -5.19 2.09
N HIS A 550 -25.33 -5.16 1.64
CA HIS A 550 -24.45 -4.00 1.77
C HIS A 550 -24.78 -2.89 0.77
N PHE A 551 -24.40 -1.65 1.11
CA PHE A 551 -24.71 -0.46 0.29
C PHE A 551 -24.22 -0.58 -1.15
N GLY A 552 -23.02 -1.11 -1.37
CA GLY A 552 -22.46 -1.30 -2.71
C GLY A 552 -23.25 -2.29 -3.58
N ASP A 553 -23.87 -3.30 -2.98
CA ASP A 553 -24.73 -4.25 -3.67
C ASP A 553 -26.10 -3.64 -3.96
N PHE A 554 -26.65 -2.91 -2.99
CA PHE A 554 -27.90 -2.19 -3.14
C PHE A 554 -27.89 -1.21 -4.31
N VAL A 555 -26.87 -0.36 -4.44
CA VAL A 555 -26.84 0.65 -5.53
C VAL A 555 -26.78 0.02 -6.92
N ILE A 556 -26.25 -1.19 -7.05
CA ILE A 556 -26.28 -1.97 -8.29
C ILE A 556 -27.66 -2.57 -8.51
N ARG A 557 -28.21 -3.29 -7.54
CA ARG A 557 -29.53 -3.91 -7.62
C ARG A 557 -30.64 -2.89 -7.87
N ALA A 558 -30.57 -1.73 -7.21
CA ALA A 558 -31.50 -0.63 -7.36
C ALA A 558 -31.35 0.17 -8.66
N GLY A 559 -30.42 -0.21 -9.54
CA GLY A 559 -30.18 0.42 -10.82
C GLY A 559 -29.59 1.82 -10.76
N VAL A 560 -28.97 2.21 -9.62
CA VAL A 560 -28.29 3.50 -9.46
C VAL A 560 -27.01 3.56 -10.28
N ILE A 561 -26.27 2.45 -10.29
CA ILE A 561 -25.00 2.31 -11.02
C ILE A 561 -24.92 0.93 -11.69
N ALA A 562 -24.28 0.86 -12.85
CA ALA A 562 -24.05 -0.42 -13.54
C ALA A 562 -22.87 -1.17 -12.89
N LYS A 563 -22.97 -2.51 -12.86
CA LYS A 563 -21.88 -3.37 -12.39
C LYS A 563 -20.70 -3.31 -13.38
N VAL A 564 -19.49 -3.14 -12.86
CA VAL A 564 -18.24 -3.27 -13.63
C VAL A 564 -17.82 -4.74 -13.64
N HIS A 565 -17.72 -5.32 -14.83
CA HIS A 565 -17.30 -6.72 -15.01
C HIS A 565 -15.80 -6.86 -15.26
N ASP A 566 -15.21 -5.92 -15.97
CA ASP A 566 -13.78 -5.87 -16.27
C ASP A 566 -13.26 -4.43 -16.13
N GLY A 567 -12.01 -4.25 -15.79
CA GLY A 567 -11.42 -2.91 -15.63
C GLY A 567 -11.54 -2.04 -16.89
N ARG A 568 -11.56 -2.64 -18.07
CA ARG A 568 -11.75 -1.93 -19.35
C ARG A 568 -13.11 -1.23 -19.45
N ASP A 569 -14.11 -1.71 -18.71
CA ASP A 569 -15.46 -1.12 -18.65
C ASP A 569 -15.60 -0.03 -17.57
N PHE A 570 -14.50 0.29 -16.87
CA PHE A 570 -14.53 1.20 -15.73
C PHE A 570 -14.93 2.63 -16.11
N HIS A 571 -14.54 3.07 -17.29
CA HIS A 571 -14.80 4.42 -17.79
C HIS A 571 -15.98 4.51 -18.77
N SER A 572 -16.57 3.39 -19.20
CA SER A 572 -17.69 3.35 -20.15
C SER A 572 -19.04 3.64 -19.51
#